data_8265963a851ad49b03ecde412b0f2002
#
_entry.id   8265963a851ad49b03ecde412b0f2002
#
_cell.length_a   1.000
_cell.length_b   1.000
_cell.length_c   1.000
_cell.angle_alpha   90.00
_cell.angle_beta   90.00
_cell.angle_gamma   90.00
#
_symmetry.space_group_name_H-M   'P 1'
#
loop_
_entity.id
_entity.type
_entity.pdbx_description
1 polymer ?
#
loop_
_entity_poly.entity_id
_entity_poly.type
_entity_poly.pdbx_seq_one_letter_code
_entity_poly.pdbx_strand_id
1 'polypeptide(L)'
;MAEDKAQQNSILIPENRIDANPQNVVLAERPESDADEGLTLMDLIRIVGKHMFTAILVFVLVVVGVTAYTLTAQKKYTATAQLFASYNNTTADALDSSVSSQSTAGTYIATQLKSYPDLVKTEAVLQPVIDELNDNSITTDDLATMVTATNPTDTYMLNVSVEATSPEQSAQLANEVSQSLSRVVSSELYASGKKSMVKLSVVQKAKTPTSQSSPNTKLNIAVAVVAGIVLGIFAALVRDLLARKLQDLMDLQSIDPNGSIAGIIPKGEVLNGTKPVIVTKPDSPIAEEFRRMRTNLSFVTSKDGDKGRLIVITSSMPSEGKTTVSCNLAAALAENGASVLLIDADLRHPSVAKRLGLEGGVGLAHVLSNQASVKDVVQRYWKPNLHIMPAGPRIQNASVLLNSRIMHELVHQAVQQYDYVIIDTTPMSVANDAAVFGQMGNGVVMISARGVTYKSALRGAVNELRDLDVPLLGYVFNLADEKRNRGYGNYYYYGSYYKGEYGKEDSKKDRKRRRSHRRGK
;
A
#
# COMPACT_ATOMS: atom_id res chain seq x y z
N MET A 1 -20.71 -71.92 62.25
CA MET A 1 -21.68 -72.81 61.60
C MET A 1 -22.43 -72.00 60.60
N ALA A 2 -22.08 -72.26 59.45
CA ALA A 2 -22.83 -72.60 58.24
C ALA A 2 -23.52 -71.37 57.67
N GLU A 3 -23.04 -70.88 56.52
CA GLU A 3 -23.35 -71.36 55.15
C GLU A 3 -24.80 -71.07 54.80
N ASP A 4 -25.25 -70.56 53.71
CA ASP A 4 -24.82 -70.63 52.29
C ASP A 4 -25.80 -69.74 51.46
N LYS A 5 -25.27 -69.21 50.36
CA LYS A 5 -25.88 -69.09 49.02
C LYS A 5 -27.18 -68.34 48.74
N ALA A 6 -27.09 -67.38 47.80
CA ALA A 6 -27.50 -67.48 46.40
C ALA A 6 -27.40 -66.09 45.71
N GLN A 7 -26.52 -65.96 44.76
CA GLN A 7 -26.69 -66.01 43.27
C GLN A 7 -27.65 -64.97 42.74
N GLN A 8 -27.08 -63.98 42.10
CA GLN A 8 -26.79 -63.81 40.64
C GLN A 8 -27.86 -63.03 39.89
N ASN A 9 -27.50 -61.82 39.50
CA ASN A 9 -27.49 -61.55 38.05
C ASN A 9 -26.67 -60.26 37.80
N SER A 10 -25.45 -60.46 37.38
CA SER A 10 -24.56 -59.41 36.93
C SER A 10 -24.77 -59.15 35.43
N ILE A 11 -25.13 -57.92 35.10
CA ILE A 11 -25.01 -57.40 33.75
C ILE A 11 -23.58 -56.81 33.65
N LEU A 12 -22.76 -57.45 32.84
CA LEU A 12 -21.40 -57.06 32.48
C LEU A 12 -21.40 -55.77 31.68
N ILE A 13 -20.87 -54.72 32.25
CA ILE A 13 -20.38 -53.56 31.48
C ILE A 13 -18.87 -53.70 31.43
N PRO A 14 -18.20 -53.69 30.26
CA PRO A 14 -16.76 -53.77 30.21
C PRO A 14 -16.11 -52.47 30.69
N GLU A 15 -15.31 -52.58 31.74
CA GLU A 15 -14.35 -51.56 32.18
C GLU A 15 -13.29 -51.37 31.11
N ASN A 16 -13.37 -50.34 30.32
CA ASN A 16 -12.25 -49.81 29.58
C ASN A 16 -11.45 -48.91 30.51
N ARG A 17 -10.42 -49.46 31.17
CA ARG A 17 -9.36 -48.67 31.80
C ARG A 17 -8.65 -47.89 30.69
N ILE A 18 -8.88 -46.58 30.65
CA ILE A 18 -7.99 -45.67 29.97
C ILE A 18 -6.91 -45.27 30.99
N ASP A 19 -5.75 -45.91 30.87
CA ASP A 19 -4.54 -45.46 31.54
C ASP A 19 -4.18 -44.07 30.98
N ALA A 20 -4.55 -43.04 31.72
CA ALA A 20 -4.13 -41.68 31.45
C ALA A 20 -2.65 -41.52 31.86
N ASN A 21 -1.77 -41.77 30.92
CA ASN A 21 -0.37 -41.36 31.01
C ASN A 21 -0.32 -39.84 30.68
N PRO A 22 0.09 -38.95 31.63
CA PRO A 22 0.05 -37.50 31.44
C PRO A 22 1.14 -36.95 30.53
N GLN A 23 1.85 -37.77 29.74
CA GLN A 23 3.00 -37.34 28.92
C GLN A 23 2.76 -37.33 27.41
N ASN A 24 1.55 -37.60 26.91
CA ASN A 24 1.27 -37.51 25.47
C ASN A 24 0.04 -36.64 25.20
N VAL A 25 0.04 -35.42 25.70
CA VAL A 25 -0.72 -34.35 25.02
C VAL A 25 0.16 -33.92 23.86
N VAL A 26 -0.05 -34.53 22.70
CA VAL A 26 0.38 -33.97 21.43
C VAL A 26 -0.39 -32.67 21.31
N LEU A 27 0.23 -31.57 21.72
CA LEU A 27 -0.17 -30.24 21.28
C LEU A 27 -0.19 -30.34 19.76
N ALA A 28 -1.40 -30.28 19.18
CA ALA A 28 -1.54 -30.07 17.76
C ALA A 28 -0.63 -28.86 17.43
N GLU A 29 0.44 -29.13 16.68
CA GLU A 29 1.28 -28.10 16.12
C GLU A 29 0.34 -27.13 15.41
N ARG A 30 0.22 -25.93 15.96
CA ARG A 30 -0.39 -24.83 15.22
C ARG A 30 0.35 -24.79 13.89
N PRO A 31 -0.35 -24.75 12.75
CA PRO A 31 0.34 -24.45 11.51
C PRO A 31 1.12 -23.16 11.79
N GLU A 32 2.44 -23.26 11.68
CA GLU A 32 3.30 -22.08 11.64
C GLU A 32 2.67 -21.18 10.58
N SER A 33 2.16 -20.03 11.02
CA SER A 33 1.73 -19.01 10.11
C SER A 33 2.97 -18.66 9.30
N ASP A 34 2.95 -18.95 8.00
CA ASP A 34 3.95 -18.49 7.04
C ASP A 34 4.01 -16.95 7.16
N ALA A 35 4.87 -16.50 8.06
CA ALA A 35 5.13 -15.07 8.31
C ALA A 35 5.96 -14.43 7.19
N ASP A 36 6.07 -15.11 6.05
CA ASP A 36 6.81 -14.68 4.86
C ASP A 36 5.97 -14.80 3.58
N GLU A 37 4.66 -14.53 3.67
CA GLU A 37 3.93 -14.22 2.45
C GLU A 37 4.40 -12.84 1.95
N GLY A 38 5.38 -12.87 1.04
CA GLY A 38 5.79 -11.69 0.28
C GLY A 38 4.59 -11.02 -0.38
N LEU A 39 4.68 -9.72 -0.66
CA LEU A 39 3.63 -8.91 -1.31
C LEU A 39 2.98 -9.68 -2.46
N THR A 40 1.71 -10.02 -2.32
CA THR A 40 0.97 -10.68 -3.40
C THR A 40 0.65 -9.69 -4.53
N LEU A 41 0.47 -10.20 -5.76
CA LEU A 41 0.07 -9.36 -6.90
C LEU A 41 -1.24 -8.60 -6.59
N MET A 42 -2.15 -9.21 -5.83
CA MET A 42 -3.42 -8.59 -5.43
C MET A 42 -3.20 -7.40 -4.47
N ASP A 43 -2.23 -7.51 -3.57
CA ASP A 43 -1.86 -6.42 -2.65
C ASP A 43 -1.26 -5.25 -3.42
N LEU A 44 -0.42 -5.52 -4.42
CA LEU A 44 0.16 -4.50 -5.28
C LEU A 44 -0.92 -3.74 -6.05
N ILE A 45 -1.89 -4.44 -6.65
CA ILE A 45 -3.02 -3.82 -7.36
C ILE A 45 -3.83 -2.94 -6.39
N ARG A 46 -4.05 -3.40 -5.16
CA ARG A 46 -4.80 -2.66 -4.14
C ARG A 46 -4.04 -1.41 -3.67
N ILE A 47 -2.73 -1.51 -3.41
CA ILE A 47 -1.89 -0.37 -3.02
C ILE A 47 -1.88 0.69 -4.12
N VAL A 48 -1.69 0.28 -5.38
CA VAL A 48 -1.73 1.20 -6.53
C VAL A 48 -3.12 1.84 -6.65
N GLY A 49 -4.20 1.07 -6.50
CA GLY A 49 -5.58 1.59 -6.49
C GLY A 49 -5.85 2.59 -5.36
N LYS A 50 -5.27 2.36 -4.17
CA LYS A 50 -5.36 3.26 -3.00
C LYS A 50 -4.63 4.60 -3.25
N HIS A 51 -3.50 4.56 -3.95
CA HIS A 51 -2.66 5.73 -4.25
C HIS A 51 -2.60 6.08 -5.73
N MET A 52 -3.66 5.75 -6.51
CA MET A 52 -3.72 5.93 -7.96
C MET A 52 -3.36 7.35 -8.41
N PHE A 53 -3.80 8.37 -7.69
CA PHE A 53 -3.46 9.77 -8.01
C PHE A 53 -1.94 10.02 -7.95
N THR A 54 -1.24 9.44 -6.99
CA THR A 54 0.24 9.58 -6.89
C THR A 54 0.93 8.84 -8.01
N ALA A 55 0.49 7.62 -8.33
CA ALA A 55 1.04 6.82 -9.42
C ALA A 55 0.88 7.54 -10.77
N ILE A 56 -0.32 8.06 -11.06
CA ILE A 56 -0.60 8.82 -12.29
C ILE A 56 0.21 10.12 -12.33
N LEU A 57 0.31 10.84 -11.22
CA LEU A 57 1.08 12.09 -11.19
C LEU A 57 2.55 11.86 -11.54
N VAL A 58 3.18 10.83 -10.95
CA VAL A 58 4.57 10.48 -11.23
C VAL A 58 4.73 10.00 -12.68
N PHE A 59 3.82 9.15 -13.16
CA PHE A 59 3.81 8.70 -14.56
C PHE A 59 3.78 9.88 -15.54
N VAL A 60 2.82 10.80 -15.36
CA VAL A 60 2.68 11.98 -16.24
C VAL A 60 3.94 12.85 -16.17
N LEU A 61 4.51 13.05 -14.97
CA LEU A 61 5.72 13.84 -14.79
C LEU A 61 6.92 13.27 -15.54
N VAL A 62 7.10 11.94 -15.49
CA VAL A 62 8.18 11.24 -16.23
C VAL A 62 7.97 11.35 -17.74
N VAL A 63 6.76 11.04 -18.23
CA VAL A 63 6.47 11.08 -19.67
C VAL A 63 6.60 12.51 -20.22
N VAL A 64 6.08 13.50 -19.52
CA VAL A 64 6.18 14.92 -19.94
C VAL A 64 7.64 15.37 -19.89
N GLY A 65 8.40 15.03 -18.85
CA GLY A 65 9.81 15.38 -18.72
C GLY A 65 10.67 14.81 -19.85
N VAL A 66 10.53 13.50 -20.13
CA VAL A 66 11.29 12.86 -21.23
C VAL A 66 10.85 13.39 -22.60
N THR A 67 9.54 13.63 -22.79
CA THR A 67 9.04 14.21 -24.04
C THR A 67 9.57 15.63 -24.24
N ALA A 68 9.52 16.47 -23.22
CA ALA A 68 10.08 17.82 -23.27
C ALA A 68 11.58 17.80 -23.58
N TYR A 69 12.36 16.95 -22.91
CA TYR A 69 13.77 16.75 -23.20
C TYR A 69 13.99 16.31 -24.66
N THR A 70 13.23 15.34 -25.15
CA THR A 70 13.38 14.81 -26.52
C THR A 70 13.04 15.86 -27.57
N LEU A 71 12.08 16.75 -27.30
CA LEU A 71 11.70 17.82 -28.23
C LEU A 71 12.69 18.99 -28.23
N THR A 72 13.36 19.25 -27.09
CA THR A 72 14.36 20.33 -26.97
C THR A 72 15.77 19.87 -27.33
N ALA A 73 16.04 18.58 -27.33
CA ALA A 73 17.33 18.02 -27.69
C ALA A 73 17.69 18.33 -29.17
N GLN A 74 18.94 18.65 -29.39
CA GLN A 74 19.46 19.00 -30.69
C GLN A 74 19.32 17.82 -31.68
N LYS A 75 18.66 18.06 -32.79
CA LYS A 75 18.48 17.05 -33.83
C LYS A 75 19.80 16.76 -34.50
N LYS A 76 20.10 15.50 -34.69
CA LYS A 76 21.27 15.02 -35.41
C LYS A 76 20.86 14.12 -36.58
N TYR A 77 21.65 14.19 -37.63
CA TYR A 77 21.42 13.47 -38.88
C TYR A 77 22.65 12.65 -39.22
N THR A 78 22.48 11.39 -39.57
CA THR A 78 23.58 10.50 -39.92
C THR A 78 23.50 10.17 -41.41
N ALA A 79 24.57 10.47 -42.12
CA ALA A 79 24.75 10.08 -43.52
C ALA A 79 25.86 9.04 -43.61
N THR A 80 25.68 8.03 -44.46
CA THR A 80 26.63 6.92 -44.63
C THR A 80 27.07 6.78 -46.05
N ALA A 81 28.38 6.82 -46.29
CA ALA A 81 29.02 6.43 -47.53
C ALA A 81 29.52 4.98 -47.43
N GLN A 82 29.52 4.27 -48.54
CA GLN A 82 30.03 2.90 -48.59
C GLN A 82 31.23 2.80 -49.54
N LEU A 83 32.32 2.22 -49.04
CA LEU A 83 33.53 1.96 -49.79
C LEU A 83 33.71 0.45 -49.93
N PHE A 84 34.28 0.07 -51.04
CA PHE A 84 34.67 -1.31 -51.36
C PHE A 84 36.18 -1.40 -51.43
N ALA A 85 36.75 -2.37 -50.70
CA ALA A 85 38.16 -2.68 -50.73
C ALA A 85 38.47 -3.72 -51.79
N SER A 86 39.32 -3.37 -52.74
CA SER A 86 39.78 -4.26 -53.79
C SER A 86 41.32 -4.36 -53.83
N TYR A 87 41.82 -5.45 -54.35
CA TYR A 87 43.25 -5.64 -54.54
C TYR A 87 43.72 -4.79 -55.76
N ASN A 88 44.81 -4.04 -55.58
CA ASN A 88 45.37 -3.16 -56.58
C ASN A 88 46.39 -3.93 -57.44
N ASN A 89 45.99 -4.38 -58.64
CA ASN A 89 46.79 -5.18 -59.56
C ASN A 89 47.84 -4.38 -60.38
N THR A 90 47.98 -3.07 -60.12
CA THR A 90 48.90 -2.22 -60.89
C THR A 90 50.39 -2.37 -60.47
N THR A 91 50.73 -3.24 -59.49
CA THR A 91 52.11 -3.56 -59.11
C THR A 91 52.49 -5.00 -59.38
N ALA A 92 51.71 -5.68 -60.17
CA ALA A 92 52.07 -7.02 -60.57
C ALA A 92 53.12 -6.95 -61.70
N ASP A 93 54.38 -6.95 -61.36
CA ASP A 93 55.35 -7.71 -62.18
C ASP A 93 54.84 -9.13 -62.19
N ALA A 94 54.62 -9.62 -63.43
CA ALA A 94 54.10 -10.93 -63.76
C ALA A 94 54.68 -12.06 -62.89
N LEU A 95 53.95 -12.51 -61.93
CA LEU A 95 54.20 -13.79 -61.26
C LEU A 95 52.88 -14.42 -60.88
N ASP A 96 52.57 -15.41 -61.65
CA ASP A 96 51.71 -16.56 -61.34
C ASP A 96 50.28 -16.29 -60.85
N SER A 97 49.38 -16.45 -61.82
CA SER A 97 47.90 -16.54 -61.56
C SER A 97 47.52 -17.88 -60.91
N SER A 98 48.15 -18.19 -59.77
CA SER A 98 47.75 -19.35 -58.98
C SER A 98 46.63 -19.00 -57.97
N VAL A 99 45.71 -19.92 -57.78
CA VAL A 99 44.56 -19.80 -56.86
C VAL A 99 45.01 -19.48 -55.43
N SER A 100 46.26 -19.81 -55.06
CA SER A 100 46.88 -19.49 -53.79
C SER A 100 47.12 -17.98 -53.57
N SER A 101 47.41 -17.23 -54.64
CA SER A 101 47.60 -15.76 -54.56
C SER A 101 46.30 -14.99 -54.33
N GLN A 102 45.18 -15.51 -54.85
CA GLN A 102 43.86 -14.90 -54.64
C GLN A 102 43.34 -15.08 -53.22
N SER A 103 43.57 -16.27 -52.63
CA SER A 103 43.20 -16.54 -51.25
C SER A 103 44.02 -15.67 -50.28
N THR A 104 45.30 -15.49 -50.51
CA THR A 104 46.20 -14.65 -49.71
C THR A 104 45.82 -13.15 -49.81
N ALA A 105 45.43 -12.67 -51.01
CA ALA A 105 44.99 -11.31 -51.23
C ALA A 105 43.67 -11.01 -50.46
N GLY A 106 42.70 -11.93 -50.47
CA GLY A 106 41.44 -11.79 -49.73
C GLY A 106 41.66 -11.70 -48.24
N THR A 107 42.49 -12.58 -47.68
CA THR A 107 42.84 -12.56 -46.23
C THR A 107 43.56 -11.27 -45.82
N TYR A 108 44.47 -10.79 -46.69
CA TYR A 108 45.17 -9.52 -46.46
C TYR A 108 44.21 -8.34 -46.41
N ILE A 109 43.29 -8.22 -47.39
CA ILE A 109 42.27 -7.16 -47.43
C ILE A 109 41.39 -7.24 -46.18
N ALA A 110 40.90 -8.42 -45.79
CA ALA A 110 40.07 -8.61 -44.61
C ALA A 110 40.77 -8.20 -43.31
N THR A 111 42.10 -8.44 -43.24
CA THR A 111 42.92 -8.04 -42.08
C THR A 111 43.10 -6.52 -42.03
N GLN A 112 43.39 -5.90 -43.18
CA GLN A 112 43.55 -4.45 -43.25
C GLN A 112 42.25 -3.68 -42.96
N LEU A 113 41.11 -4.20 -43.43
CA LEU A 113 39.79 -3.60 -43.18
C LEU A 113 39.44 -3.49 -41.68
N LYS A 114 40.01 -4.36 -40.82
CA LYS A 114 39.81 -4.29 -39.38
C LYS A 114 40.45 -3.06 -38.75
N SER A 115 41.49 -2.49 -39.35
CA SER A 115 42.21 -1.31 -38.86
C SER A 115 41.65 0.00 -39.43
N TYR A 116 40.86 -0.04 -40.50
CA TYR A 116 40.37 1.18 -41.15
C TYR A 116 39.32 1.95 -40.32
N PRO A 117 38.50 1.32 -39.45
CA PRO A 117 37.63 2.06 -38.52
C PRO A 117 38.41 3.00 -37.58
N ASP A 118 39.62 2.62 -37.20
CA ASP A 118 40.47 3.45 -36.35
C ASP A 118 41.24 4.48 -37.20
N LEU A 119 41.70 4.07 -38.39
CA LEU A 119 42.40 4.94 -39.30
C LEU A 119 41.56 6.16 -39.74
N VAL A 120 40.27 5.97 -39.96
CA VAL A 120 39.37 7.05 -40.39
C VAL A 120 39.32 8.22 -39.42
N LYS A 121 39.62 7.98 -38.13
CA LYS A 121 39.63 9.00 -37.06
C LYS A 121 40.97 9.71 -36.88
N THR A 122 41.97 9.33 -37.66
CA THR A 122 43.31 9.92 -37.56
C THR A 122 43.37 11.29 -38.22
N GLU A 123 44.27 12.15 -37.74
CA GLU A 123 44.54 13.47 -38.30
C GLU A 123 44.91 13.39 -39.79
N ALA A 124 45.65 12.35 -40.20
CA ALA A 124 46.03 12.13 -41.61
C ALA A 124 44.81 12.05 -42.56
N VAL A 125 43.68 11.53 -42.07
CA VAL A 125 42.43 11.44 -42.85
C VAL A 125 41.57 12.68 -42.66
N LEU A 126 41.51 13.24 -41.45
CA LEU A 126 40.55 14.29 -41.09
C LEU A 126 41.04 15.69 -41.40
N GLN A 127 42.36 15.96 -41.26
CA GLN A 127 42.92 17.28 -41.53
C GLN A 127 42.70 17.75 -42.98
N PRO A 128 42.93 16.92 -44.02
CA PRO A 128 42.64 17.31 -45.39
C PRO A 128 41.16 17.66 -45.65
N VAL A 129 40.23 17.04 -44.92
CA VAL A 129 38.80 17.33 -45.02
C VAL A 129 38.49 18.72 -44.47
N ILE A 130 39.10 19.08 -43.32
CA ILE A 130 38.91 20.39 -42.68
C ILE A 130 39.51 21.49 -43.58
N ASP A 131 40.69 21.24 -44.15
CA ASP A 131 41.38 22.20 -45.05
C ASP A 131 40.54 22.42 -46.34
N GLU A 132 39.90 21.40 -46.86
CA GLU A 132 39.06 21.45 -48.09
C GLU A 132 37.73 22.17 -47.83
N LEU A 133 37.19 22.09 -46.61
CA LEU A 133 35.96 22.76 -46.17
C LEU A 133 36.12 24.26 -45.94
N ASN A 134 37.34 24.73 -45.68
CA ASN A 134 37.63 26.12 -45.29
C ASN A 134 36.81 26.61 -44.06
N ASP A 135 36.35 25.67 -43.23
CA ASP A 135 35.54 25.95 -42.04
C ASP A 135 36.38 25.77 -40.78
N ASN A 136 36.89 26.88 -40.27
CA ASN A 136 37.69 26.93 -39.05
C ASN A 136 36.87 26.67 -37.76
N SER A 137 35.60 26.36 -37.87
CA SER A 137 34.73 26.12 -36.71
C SER A 137 34.75 24.66 -36.24
N ILE A 138 35.29 23.74 -37.02
CA ILE A 138 35.36 22.31 -36.70
C ILE A 138 36.83 21.91 -36.55
N THR A 139 37.19 21.35 -35.43
CA THR A 139 38.52 20.78 -35.22
C THR A 139 38.58 19.32 -35.63
N THR A 140 39.80 18.77 -35.83
CA THR A 140 40.00 17.34 -36.12
C THR A 140 39.42 16.45 -35.03
N ASP A 141 39.52 16.88 -33.76
CA ASP A 141 38.94 16.15 -32.62
C ASP A 141 37.41 16.17 -32.65
N ASP A 142 36.78 17.29 -32.99
CA ASP A 142 35.34 17.39 -33.15
C ASP A 142 34.87 16.44 -34.28
N LEU A 143 35.54 16.50 -35.45
CA LEU A 143 35.20 15.64 -36.57
C LEU A 143 35.42 14.15 -36.26
N ALA A 144 36.46 13.79 -35.52
CA ALA A 144 36.71 12.42 -35.06
C ALA A 144 35.58 11.86 -34.18
N THR A 145 34.90 12.72 -33.40
CA THR A 145 33.71 12.32 -32.58
C THR A 145 32.47 12.15 -33.46
N MET A 146 32.37 12.89 -34.55
CA MET A 146 31.24 12.85 -35.49
C MET A 146 31.32 11.66 -36.46
N VAL A 147 32.53 11.11 -36.69
CA VAL A 147 32.79 10.05 -37.68
C VAL A 147 32.79 8.68 -37.01
N THR A 148 32.08 7.73 -37.61
CA THR A 148 32.10 6.31 -37.22
C THR A 148 32.28 5.48 -38.49
N ALA A 149 33.28 4.58 -38.48
CA ALA A 149 33.44 3.63 -39.57
C ALA A 149 33.20 2.20 -39.05
N THR A 150 32.54 1.38 -39.86
CA THR A 150 32.23 -0.01 -39.55
C THR A 150 32.47 -0.91 -40.74
N ASN A 151 33.13 -2.05 -40.50
CA ASN A 151 33.24 -3.11 -41.51
C ASN A 151 32.19 -4.17 -41.17
N PRO A 152 31.14 -4.39 -41.98
CA PRO A 152 30.21 -5.48 -41.81
C PRO A 152 30.92 -6.83 -41.91
N THR A 153 30.59 -7.76 -41.02
CA THR A 153 31.24 -9.06 -40.92
C THR A 153 31.22 -9.81 -42.26
N ASP A 154 32.35 -10.43 -42.61
CA ASP A 154 32.54 -11.23 -43.81
C ASP A 154 32.30 -10.47 -45.15
N THR A 155 32.52 -9.16 -45.13
CA THR A 155 32.44 -8.35 -46.34
C THR A 155 33.73 -7.53 -46.56
N TYR A 156 33.98 -7.14 -47.83
CA TYR A 156 35.04 -6.18 -48.17
C TYR A 156 34.49 -4.73 -48.21
N MET A 157 33.39 -4.48 -47.50
CA MET A 157 32.76 -3.17 -47.44
C MET A 157 33.24 -2.43 -46.20
N LEU A 158 33.37 -1.11 -46.33
CA LEU A 158 33.58 -0.20 -45.20
C LEU A 158 32.51 0.87 -45.28
N ASN A 159 31.71 0.97 -44.22
CA ASN A 159 30.70 2.01 -44.10
C ASN A 159 31.28 3.16 -43.25
N VAL A 160 31.34 4.36 -43.83
CA VAL A 160 31.73 5.58 -43.15
C VAL A 160 30.49 6.42 -42.90
N SER A 161 30.15 6.59 -41.64
CA SER A 161 28.98 7.34 -41.20
C SER A 161 29.42 8.61 -40.47
N VAL A 162 28.77 9.72 -40.78
CA VAL A 162 29.01 11.00 -40.09
C VAL A 162 27.71 11.52 -39.53
N GLU A 163 27.75 11.89 -38.24
CA GLU A 163 26.64 12.48 -37.54
C GLU A 163 26.84 13.99 -37.39
N ALA A 164 25.93 14.80 -37.97
CA ALA A 164 25.96 16.25 -37.89
C ALA A 164 24.59 16.86 -37.59
N THR A 165 24.56 18.16 -37.28
CA THR A 165 23.33 18.88 -36.94
C THR A 165 22.51 19.26 -38.17
N SER A 166 23.14 19.29 -39.38
CA SER A 166 22.48 19.51 -40.66
C SER A 166 22.52 18.23 -41.51
N PRO A 167 21.41 17.89 -42.21
CA PRO A 167 21.37 16.78 -43.17
C PRO A 167 22.40 16.92 -44.28
N GLU A 168 22.55 18.14 -44.84
CA GLU A 168 23.47 18.46 -45.90
C GLU A 168 24.91 18.29 -45.45
N GLN A 169 25.25 18.85 -44.28
CA GLN A 169 26.58 18.76 -43.69
C GLN A 169 26.98 17.30 -43.40
N SER A 170 26.06 16.49 -42.87
CA SER A 170 26.35 15.07 -42.60
C SER A 170 26.71 14.31 -43.89
N ALA A 171 25.98 14.54 -44.98
CA ALA A 171 26.23 13.90 -46.26
C ALA A 171 27.52 14.40 -46.92
N GLN A 172 27.81 15.70 -46.85
CA GLN A 172 29.03 16.30 -47.38
C GLN A 172 30.25 15.75 -46.66
N LEU A 173 30.27 15.84 -45.30
CA LEU A 173 31.38 15.34 -44.50
C LEU A 173 31.62 13.84 -44.68
N ALA A 174 30.55 13.02 -44.74
CA ALA A 174 30.68 11.58 -44.98
C ALA A 174 31.34 11.27 -46.34
N ASN A 175 31.02 12.05 -47.38
CA ASN A 175 31.63 11.89 -48.69
C ASN A 175 33.09 12.34 -48.72
N GLU A 176 33.40 13.48 -48.12
CA GLU A 176 34.76 14.05 -48.08
C GLU A 176 35.69 13.17 -47.21
N VAL A 177 35.25 12.71 -46.02
CA VAL A 177 35.99 11.75 -45.20
C VAL A 177 36.24 10.44 -45.95
N SER A 178 35.26 9.93 -46.67
CA SER A 178 35.39 8.70 -47.47
C SER A 178 36.38 8.87 -48.59
N GLN A 179 36.40 10.03 -49.25
CA GLN A 179 37.33 10.33 -50.31
C GLN A 179 38.75 10.54 -49.77
N SER A 180 38.90 11.25 -48.63
CA SER A 180 40.18 11.44 -47.96
C SER A 180 40.76 10.08 -47.50
N LEU A 181 39.94 9.24 -46.83
CA LEU A 181 40.37 7.89 -46.46
C LEU A 181 40.83 7.06 -47.67
N SER A 182 40.08 7.11 -48.78
CA SER A 182 40.49 6.42 -50.02
C SER A 182 41.85 6.93 -50.54
N ARG A 183 42.09 8.23 -50.46
CA ARG A 183 43.34 8.87 -50.85
C ARG A 183 44.50 8.43 -49.94
N VAL A 184 44.32 8.54 -48.63
CA VAL A 184 45.33 8.17 -47.63
C VAL A 184 45.73 6.70 -47.73
N VAL A 185 44.75 5.80 -47.83
CA VAL A 185 45.01 4.36 -48.02
C VAL A 185 45.72 4.05 -49.32
N SER A 186 45.44 4.79 -50.38
CA SER A 186 46.03 4.50 -51.73
C SER A 186 47.42 5.09 -51.90
N SER A 187 47.76 6.22 -51.27
CA SER A 187 48.99 6.96 -51.53
C SER A 187 49.92 7.22 -50.37
N GLU A 188 49.39 7.40 -49.15
CA GLU A 188 50.16 7.94 -48.02
C GLU A 188 50.61 6.90 -47.01
N LEU A 189 49.89 5.78 -46.85
CA LEU A 189 50.23 4.71 -45.87
C LEU A 189 51.53 3.97 -46.23
N TYR A 190 52.04 4.07 -47.42
CA TYR A 190 53.23 3.36 -47.90
C TYR A 190 54.34 4.36 -48.30
N ALA A 191 55.22 4.69 -47.39
CA ALA A 191 56.41 5.48 -47.66
C ALA A 191 57.31 4.80 -48.71
N SER A 192 57.90 5.57 -49.61
CA SER A 192 58.88 5.14 -50.62
C SER A 192 58.33 4.59 -51.93
N GLY A 193 57.35 5.25 -52.57
CA GLY A 193 57.01 4.98 -54.00
C GLY A 193 56.34 3.65 -54.30
N LYS A 194 56.05 2.82 -53.27
CA LYS A 194 55.26 1.59 -53.42
C LYS A 194 53.79 1.92 -53.33
N LYS A 195 53.01 1.57 -54.35
CA LYS A 195 51.54 1.73 -54.33
C LYS A 195 50.93 0.73 -53.34
N SER A 196 49.89 1.15 -52.60
CA SER A 196 49.12 0.27 -51.73
C SER A 196 48.57 -0.92 -52.49
N MET A 197 48.64 -2.11 -51.85
CA MET A 197 47.99 -3.33 -52.36
C MET A 197 46.47 -3.30 -52.20
N VAL A 198 45.93 -2.41 -51.34
CA VAL A 198 44.48 -2.22 -51.16
C VAL A 198 44.07 -0.89 -51.79
N LYS A 199 43.04 -0.92 -52.62
CA LYS A 199 42.36 0.24 -53.15
C LYS A 199 40.97 0.32 -52.57
N LEU A 200 40.68 1.45 -51.88
CA LEU A 200 39.34 1.78 -51.47
C LEU A 200 38.63 2.57 -52.55
N SER A 201 37.47 2.10 -52.98
CA SER A 201 36.64 2.78 -53.98
C SER A 201 35.30 3.12 -53.40
N VAL A 202 34.84 4.37 -53.47
CA VAL A 202 33.51 4.77 -53.05
C VAL A 202 32.49 4.18 -54.01
N VAL A 203 31.74 3.19 -53.56
CA VAL A 203 30.69 2.53 -54.37
C VAL A 203 29.33 3.16 -54.20
N GLN A 204 29.09 3.77 -52.99
CA GLN A 204 27.88 4.53 -52.74
C GLN A 204 28.24 5.82 -51.99
N LYS A 205 27.91 6.95 -52.62
CA LYS A 205 28.02 8.25 -51.96
C LYS A 205 26.94 8.38 -50.89
N ALA A 206 27.28 9.01 -49.78
CA ALA A 206 26.32 9.39 -48.75
C ALA A 206 25.27 10.32 -49.34
N LYS A 207 24.00 9.99 -49.09
CA LYS A 207 22.84 10.81 -49.47
C LYS A 207 22.41 11.66 -48.28
N THR A 208 21.85 12.84 -48.56
CA THR A 208 21.24 13.68 -47.54
C THR A 208 20.13 12.92 -46.84
N PRO A 209 20.22 12.70 -45.52
CA PRO A 209 19.19 11.98 -44.77
C PRO A 209 17.90 12.79 -44.69
N THR A 210 16.76 12.10 -44.89
CA THR A 210 15.42 12.71 -44.83
C THR A 210 14.79 12.68 -43.46
N SER A 211 15.40 11.95 -42.52
CA SER A 211 14.92 11.82 -41.13
C SER A 211 16.09 11.96 -40.13
N GLN A 212 15.78 12.49 -38.98
CA GLN A 212 16.75 12.56 -37.87
C GLN A 212 17.13 11.17 -37.35
N SER A 213 18.39 10.98 -37.01
CA SER A 213 18.93 9.76 -36.41
C SER A 213 18.83 9.82 -34.85
N SER A 214 19.00 11.01 -34.29
CA SER A 214 18.93 11.25 -32.84
C SER A 214 18.25 12.59 -32.54
N PRO A 215 17.47 12.71 -31.44
CA PRO A 215 16.96 11.62 -30.61
C PRO A 215 15.88 10.79 -31.30
N ASN A 216 15.84 9.49 -31.02
CA ASN A 216 14.77 8.62 -31.50
C ASN A 216 13.50 8.84 -30.66
N THR A 217 12.61 9.72 -31.14
CA THR A 217 11.40 10.13 -30.43
C THR A 217 10.50 8.94 -30.07
N LYS A 218 10.33 7.98 -30.98
CA LYS A 218 9.48 6.80 -30.73
C LYS A 218 10.03 5.91 -29.63
N LEU A 219 11.33 5.65 -29.66
CA LEU A 219 12.01 4.84 -28.66
C LEU A 219 12.00 5.53 -27.30
N ASN A 220 12.33 6.82 -27.25
CA ASN A 220 12.36 7.60 -26.01
C ASN A 220 11.00 7.67 -25.34
N ILE A 221 9.92 7.87 -26.10
CA ILE A 221 8.55 7.86 -25.56
C ILE A 221 8.19 6.45 -25.05
N ALA A 222 8.53 5.40 -25.79
CA ALA A 222 8.27 4.02 -25.33
C ALA A 222 8.98 3.71 -24.01
N VAL A 223 10.26 4.09 -23.91
CA VAL A 223 11.05 3.95 -22.67
C VAL A 223 10.45 4.79 -21.54
N ALA A 224 10.03 6.02 -21.83
CA ALA A 224 9.40 6.91 -20.84
C ALA A 224 8.10 6.34 -20.27
N VAL A 225 7.27 5.71 -21.12
CA VAL A 225 6.03 5.07 -20.69
C VAL A 225 6.33 3.90 -19.74
N VAL A 226 7.25 3.02 -20.12
CA VAL A 226 7.63 1.88 -19.26
C VAL A 226 8.25 2.35 -17.94
N ALA A 227 9.20 3.27 -17.99
CA ALA A 227 9.83 3.85 -16.81
C ALA A 227 8.81 4.59 -15.93
N GLY A 228 7.88 5.33 -16.54
CA GLY A 228 6.82 6.03 -15.83
C GLY A 228 5.87 5.09 -15.09
N ILE A 229 5.51 3.94 -15.66
CA ILE A 229 4.70 2.91 -15.01
C ILE A 229 5.46 2.35 -13.79
N VAL A 230 6.72 1.95 -13.96
CA VAL A 230 7.53 1.37 -12.88
C VAL A 230 7.72 2.37 -11.73
N LEU A 231 8.10 3.60 -12.04
CA LEU A 231 8.29 4.66 -11.04
C LEU A 231 6.98 5.08 -10.38
N GLY A 232 5.86 5.07 -11.10
CA GLY A 232 4.53 5.34 -10.57
C GLY A 232 4.09 4.28 -9.54
N ILE A 233 4.29 3.00 -9.84
CA ILE A 233 4.04 1.90 -8.91
C ILE A 233 4.94 2.01 -7.69
N PHE A 234 6.23 2.26 -7.88
CA PHE A 234 7.19 2.43 -6.80
C PHE A 234 6.80 3.60 -5.86
N ALA A 235 6.42 4.74 -6.43
CA ALA A 235 5.96 5.89 -5.65
C ALA A 235 4.69 5.59 -4.84
N ALA A 236 3.76 4.79 -5.39
CA ALA A 236 2.58 4.35 -4.66
C ALA A 236 2.94 3.44 -3.49
N LEU A 237 3.87 2.51 -3.66
CA LEU A 237 4.39 1.64 -2.60
C LEU A 237 5.06 2.43 -1.48
N VAL A 238 5.97 3.34 -1.83
CA VAL A 238 6.66 4.20 -0.85
C VAL A 238 5.64 5.03 -0.06
N ARG A 239 4.63 5.58 -0.73
CA ARG A 239 3.57 6.35 -0.07
C ARG A 239 2.74 5.50 0.89
N ASP A 240 2.44 4.24 0.56
CA ASP A 240 1.71 3.33 1.44
C ASP A 240 2.55 2.94 2.67
N LEU A 241 3.84 2.65 2.48
CA LEU A 241 4.78 2.39 3.58
C LEU A 241 4.92 3.59 4.53
N LEU A 242 4.86 4.81 4.00
CA LEU A 242 4.88 6.04 4.80
C LEU A 242 3.54 6.40 5.44
N ALA A 243 2.46 5.68 5.13
CA ALA A 243 1.13 5.91 5.71
C ALA A 243 1.11 5.48 7.18
N ARG A 244 1.25 6.45 8.08
CA ARG A 244 1.32 6.24 9.54
C ARG A 244 -0.03 5.93 10.19
N LYS A 245 -1.13 6.34 9.56
CA LYS A 245 -2.49 6.22 10.10
C LYS A 245 -3.27 5.07 9.49
N LEU A 246 -4.13 4.48 10.28
CA LEU A 246 -5.04 3.41 9.88
C LEU A 246 -5.99 3.91 8.77
N GLN A 247 -6.07 3.20 7.66
CA GLN A 247 -6.92 3.57 6.52
C GLN A 247 -8.00 2.53 6.20
N ASP A 248 -7.74 1.27 6.48
CA ASP A 248 -8.65 0.17 6.21
C ASP A 248 -8.48 -0.99 7.22
N LEU A 249 -9.33 -2.01 7.09
CA LEU A 249 -9.29 -3.18 7.96
C LEU A 249 -8.03 -4.02 7.79
N MET A 250 -7.39 -3.98 6.62
CA MET A 250 -6.13 -4.71 6.40
C MET A 250 -4.98 -4.12 7.19
N ASP A 251 -4.96 -2.78 7.34
CA ASP A 251 -4.00 -2.12 8.20
C ASP A 251 -4.12 -2.64 9.65
N LEU A 252 -5.35 -2.91 10.11
CA LEU A 252 -5.62 -3.46 11.44
C LEU A 252 -5.18 -4.92 11.53
N GLN A 253 -5.53 -5.75 10.55
CA GLN A 253 -5.11 -7.17 10.49
C GLN A 253 -3.58 -7.33 10.35
N SER A 254 -2.91 -6.37 9.72
CA SER A 254 -1.42 -6.37 9.67
C SER A 254 -0.77 -6.10 11.04
N ILE A 255 -1.52 -5.49 11.97
CA ILE A 255 -1.05 -5.23 13.34
C ILE A 255 -1.35 -6.42 14.24
N ASP A 256 -2.54 -7.00 14.13
CA ASP A 256 -2.98 -8.18 14.86
C ASP A 256 -3.74 -9.15 13.92
N PRO A 257 -3.04 -10.09 13.28
CA PRO A 257 -3.64 -11.03 12.33
C PRO A 257 -4.73 -11.92 12.94
N ASN A 258 -4.63 -12.20 14.24
CA ASN A 258 -5.57 -13.06 14.98
C ASN A 258 -6.69 -12.26 15.66
N GLY A 259 -6.65 -10.93 15.57
CA GLY A 259 -7.62 -10.06 16.22
C GLY A 259 -9.00 -10.12 15.57
N SER A 260 -10.02 -10.42 16.35
CA SER A 260 -11.41 -10.47 15.88
C SER A 260 -11.98 -9.05 15.67
N ILE A 261 -12.83 -8.88 14.65
CA ILE A 261 -13.55 -7.62 14.42
C ILE A 261 -14.91 -7.69 15.10
N ALA A 262 -15.05 -6.98 16.23
CA ALA A 262 -16.30 -6.90 16.98
C ALA A 262 -17.35 -6.02 16.27
N GLY A 263 -16.92 -4.97 15.53
CA GLY A 263 -17.83 -4.11 14.80
C GLY A 263 -17.13 -3.18 13.82
N ILE A 264 -17.89 -2.72 12.81
CA ILE A 264 -17.44 -1.74 11.82
C ILE A 264 -18.45 -0.62 11.79
N ILE A 265 -18.07 0.57 12.29
CA ILE A 265 -18.98 1.70 12.40
C ILE A 265 -18.66 2.73 11.32
N PRO A 266 -19.54 2.95 10.35
CA PRO A 266 -19.32 3.92 9.29
C PRO A 266 -19.36 5.37 9.83
N LYS A 267 -18.63 6.26 9.14
CA LYS A 267 -18.70 7.69 9.43
C LYS A 267 -20.10 8.22 9.12
N GLY A 268 -20.76 8.85 10.09
CA GLY A 268 -22.09 9.44 9.91
C GLY A 268 -22.33 10.61 10.83
N GLU A 269 -22.97 11.67 10.32
CA GLU A 269 -23.31 12.89 11.10
C GLU A 269 -24.27 12.56 12.26
N VAL A 270 -25.09 11.53 12.12
CA VAL A 270 -26.01 11.07 13.17
C VAL A 270 -25.29 10.68 14.47
N LEU A 271 -24.03 10.28 14.37
CA LEU A 271 -23.18 9.94 15.51
C LEU A 271 -22.68 11.19 16.28
N ASN A 272 -22.84 12.39 15.77
CA ASN A 272 -22.43 13.63 16.45
C ASN A 272 -23.47 14.16 17.44
N GLY A 273 -24.67 13.59 17.44
CA GLY A 273 -25.76 13.99 18.35
C GLY A 273 -25.52 13.62 19.82
N THR A 274 -26.34 14.16 20.71
CA THR A 274 -26.31 13.94 22.17
C THR A 274 -27.08 12.69 22.61
N LYS A 275 -27.63 11.90 21.68
CA LYS A 275 -28.35 10.67 21.98
C LYS A 275 -27.85 9.53 21.11
N PRO A 276 -27.85 8.28 21.59
CA PRO A 276 -27.48 7.14 20.77
C PRO A 276 -28.29 7.03 19.50
N VAL A 277 -27.67 6.53 18.42
CA VAL A 277 -28.33 6.41 17.12
C VAL A 277 -29.50 5.43 17.15
N ILE A 278 -29.42 4.42 18.00
CA ILE A 278 -30.49 3.45 18.25
C ILE A 278 -31.76 4.14 18.80
N VAL A 279 -31.59 5.20 19.59
CA VAL A 279 -32.72 5.97 20.14
C VAL A 279 -33.27 6.96 19.12
N THR A 280 -32.40 7.62 18.34
CA THR A 280 -32.78 8.72 17.44
C THR A 280 -33.17 8.28 16.05
N LYS A 281 -32.48 7.25 15.51
CA LYS A 281 -32.69 6.70 14.17
C LYS A 281 -32.54 5.17 14.18
N PRO A 282 -33.48 4.45 14.82
CA PRO A 282 -33.39 2.99 15.03
C PRO A 282 -33.31 2.21 13.71
N ASP A 283 -33.92 2.71 12.63
CA ASP A 283 -33.94 2.05 11.31
C ASP A 283 -32.73 2.41 10.44
N SER A 284 -31.75 3.13 10.98
CA SER A 284 -30.57 3.52 10.22
C SER A 284 -29.59 2.34 10.07
N PRO A 285 -28.83 2.29 8.95
CA PRO A 285 -27.77 1.31 8.79
C PRO A 285 -26.72 1.33 9.91
N ILE A 286 -26.46 2.52 10.49
CA ILE A 286 -25.53 2.67 11.61
C ILE A 286 -26.08 2.04 12.89
N ALA A 287 -27.41 2.14 13.15
CA ALA A 287 -28.02 1.45 14.29
C ALA A 287 -27.89 -0.06 14.13
N GLU A 288 -28.03 -0.57 12.92
CA GLU A 288 -27.88 -2.01 12.64
C GLU A 288 -26.44 -2.49 12.88
N GLU A 289 -25.42 -1.67 12.60
CA GLU A 289 -24.02 -2.03 12.91
C GLU A 289 -23.79 -2.16 14.44
N PHE A 290 -24.42 -1.35 15.27
CA PHE A 290 -24.39 -1.51 16.74
C PHE A 290 -25.14 -2.76 17.19
N ARG A 291 -26.23 -3.15 16.53
CA ARG A 291 -26.94 -4.41 16.80
C ARG A 291 -26.08 -5.62 16.46
N ARG A 292 -25.34 -5.56 15.33
CA ARG A 292 -24.35 -6.59 14.97
C ARG A 292 -23.21 -6.67 15.97
N MET A 293 -22.64 -5.52 16.37
CA MET A 293 -21.63 -5.47 17.43
C MET A 293 -22.13 -6.11 18.71
N ARG A 294 -23.35 -5.79 19.16
CA ARG A 294 -23.99 -6.44 20.28
C ARG A 294 -24.04 -7.96 20.11
N THR A 295 -24.47 -8.44 18.93
CA THR A 295 -24.55 -9.88 18.66
C THR A 295 -23.16 -10.52 18.72
N ASN A 296 -22.13 -9.91 18.15
CA ASN A 296 -20.76 -10.43 18.23
C ASN A 296 -20.26 -10.51 19.67
N LEU A 297 -20.56 -9.51 20.50
CA LEU A 297 -20.16 -9.49 21.89
C LEU A 297 -21.04 -10.39 22.80
N SER A 298 -22.21 -10.85 22.32
CA SER A 298 -23.04 -11.78 23.09
C SER A 298 -22.44 -13.18 23.21
N PHE A 299 -21.49 -13.54 22.36
CA PHE A 299 -20.74 -14.79 22.44
C PHE A 299 -19.62 -14.77 23.50
N VAL A 300 -19.31 -13.61 24.06
CA VAL A 300 -18.40 -13.51 25.21
C VAL A 300 -19.09 -14.16 26.41
N THR A 301 -18.50 -15.20 26.97
CA THR A 301 -19.01 -15.87 28.15
C THR A 301 -18.73 -15.04 29.39
N SER A 302 -19.59 -15.10 30.42
CA SER A 302 -19.29 -14.50 31.72
C SER A 302 -18.09 -15.21 32.36
N LYS A 303 -17.32 -14.47 33.19
CA LYS A 303 -16.22 -15.04 33.95
C LYS A 303 -16.76 -15.96 35.02
N ASP A 304 -16.00 -16.98 35.39
CA ASP A 304 -16.42 -17.96 36.42
C ASP A 304 -16.81 -17.27 37.73
N GLY A 305 -18.03 -17.56 38.19
CA GLY A 305 -18.60 -16.94 39.40
C GLY A 305 -19.35 -15.62 39.17
N ASP A 306 -19.29 -15.03 37.95
CA ASP A 306 -20.02 -13.82 37.60
C ASP A 306 -21.34 -14.13 36.91
N LYS A 307 -22.39 -13.37 37.25
CA LYS A 307 -23.69 -13.47 36.60
C LYS A 307 -23.71 -12.72 35.27
N GLY A 308 -23.07 -11.55 35.24
CA GLY A 308 -23.00 -10.68 34.07
C GLY A 308 -21.62 -10.70 33.39
N ARG A 309 -21.48 -9.84 32.39
CA ARG A 309 -20.26 -9.67 31.61
C ARG A 309 -19.70 -8.27 31.80
N LEU A 310 -18.43 -8.18 32.16
CA LEU A 310 -17.69 -6.92 32.24
C LEU A 310 -16.93 -6.69 30.91
N ILE A 311 -17.34 -5.69 30.16
CA ILE A 311 -16.70 -5.32 28.89
C ILE A 311 -16.08 -3.93 29.06
N VAL A 312 -14.77 -3.86 28.85
CA VAL A 312 -14.01 -2.61 28.93
C VAL A 312 -13.85 -2.03 27.53
N ILE A 313 -14.21 -0.77 27.35
CA ILE A 313 -14.06 -0.05 26.09
C ILE A 313 -12.90 0.94 26.23
N THR A 314 -11.90 0.79 25.39
CA THR A 314 -10.76 1.71 25.32
C THR A 314 -10.38 2.02 23.88
N SER A 315 -9.36 2.82 23.70
CA SER A 315 -8.77 3.17 22.39
C SER A 315 -7.27 3.37 22.53
N SER A 316 -6.54 3.29 21.45
CA SER A 316 -5.09 3.56 21.47
C SER A 316 -4.79 5.05 21.71
N MET A 317 -5.61 5.94 21.16
CA MET A 317 -5.42 7.40 21.21
C MET A 317 -6.73 8.15 21.51
N PRO A 318 -6.65 9.41 21.93
CA PRO A 318 -7.83 10.27 22.04
C PRO A 318 -8.57 10.46 20.70
N SER A 319 -9.87 10.76 20.78
CA SER A 319 -10.73 11.11 19.63
C SER A 319 -11.00 9.96 18.64
N GLU A 320 -10.78 8.71 19.01
CA GLU A 320 -11.11 7.53 18.18
C GLU A 320 -12.60 7.14 18.24
N GLY A 321 -13.38 7.83 19.09
CA GLY A 321 -14.83 7.63 19.20
C GLY A 321 -15.28 6.64 20.27
N LYS A 322 -14.42 6.30 21.19
CA LYS A 322 -14.62 5.39 22.33
C LYS A 322 -15.97 5.60 23.03
N THR A 323 -16.20 6.77 23.62
CA THR A 323 -17.45 7.08 24.34
C THR A 323 -18.70 7.02 23.44
N THR A 324 -18.57 7.40 22.14
CA THR A 324 -19.68 7.26 21.20
C THR A 324 -20.06 5.80 21.02
N VAL A 325 -19.06 4.92 20.89
CA VAL A 325 -19.28 3.48 20.76
C VAL A 325 -19.85 2.90 22.05
N SER A 326 -19.29 3.25 23.22
CA SER A 326 -19.78 2.80 24.53
C SER A 326 -21.26 3.12 24.75
N CYS A 327 -21.66 4.36 24.50
CA CYS A 327 -23.05 4.80 24.67
C CYS A 327 -24.02 4.08 23.69
N ASN A 328 -23.63 3.88 22.45
CA ASN A 328 -24.46 3.21 21.46
C ASN A 328 -24.54 1.70 21.70
N LEU A 329 -23.45 1.06 22.13
CA LEU A 329 -23.44 -0.36 22.49
C LEU A 329 -24.33 -0.61 23.71
N ALA A 330 -24.23 0.24 24.75
CA ALA A 330 -25.08 0.14 25.94
C ALA A 330 -26.57 0.26 25.57
N ALA A 331 -26.93 1.20 24.69
CA ALA A 331 -28.29 1.32 24.19
C ALA A 331 -28.73 0.10 23.35
N ALA A 332 -27.85 -0.48 22.53
CA ALA A 332 -28.14 -1.68 21.73
C ALA A 332 -28.40 -2.93 22.60
N LEU A 333 -27.66 -3.09 23.68
CA LEU A 333 -27.83 -4.16 24.64
C LEU A 333 -29.17 -4.01 25.40
N ALA A 334 -29.45 -2.80 25.87
CA ALA A 334 -30.70 -2.49 26.57
C ALA A 334 -31.94 -2.58 25.64
N GLU A 335 -31.81 -2.25 24.35
CA GLU A 335 -32.85 -2.46 23.35
C GLU A 335 -33.29 -3.91 23.29
N ASN A 336 -32.35 -4.85 23.40
CA ASN A 336 -32.58 -6.29 23.38
C ASN A 336 -33.09 -6.88 24.72
N GLY A 337 -33.34 -6.03 25.70
CA GLY A 337 -33.90 -6.44 27.00
C GLY A 337 -32.86 -6.75 28.08
N ALA A 338 -31.57 -6.71 27.82
CA ALA A 338 -30.54 -6.93 28.81
C ALA A 338 -30.50 -5.78 29.84
N SER A 339 -30.22 -6.13 31.12
CA SER A 339 -29.92 -5.13 32.15
C SER A 339 -28.47 -4.64 31.97
N VAL A 340 -28.29 -3.33 31.76
CA VAL A 340 -27.01 -2.73 31.39
C VAL A 340 -26.63 -1.60 32.32
N LEU A 341 -25.38 -1.62 32.81
CA LEU A 341 -24.75 -0.49 33.47
C LEU A 341 -23.58 0.02 32.64
N LEU A 342 -23.64 1.29 32.23
CA LEU A 342 -22.52 2.00 31.62
C LEU A 342 -21.85 2.90 32.62
N ILE A 343 -20.58 2.67 32.91
CA ILE A 343 -19.75 3.43 33.84
C ILE A 343 -18.79 4.31 33.05
N ASP A 344 -18.81 5.62 33.27
CA ASP A 344 -17.79 6.55 32.78
C ASP A 344 -16.59 6.54 33.73
N ALA A 345 -15.55 5.78 33.41
CA ALA A 345 -14.31 5.71 34.15
C ALA A 345 -13.22 6.64 33.58
N ASP A 346 -13.51 7.45 32.56
CA ASP A 346 -12.60 8.49 32.12
C ASP A 346 -12.70 9.72 33.05
N LEU A 347 -12.23 9.58 34.26
CA LEU A 347 -12.24 10.67 35.27
C LEU A 347 -11.33 11.84 34.87
N ARG A 348 -10.50 11.68 33.84
CA ARG A 348 -9.62 12.74 33.30
C ARG A 348 -10.35 13.61 32.32
N HIS A 349 -11.17 13.00 31.43
CA HIS A 349 -11.95 13.66 30.39
C HIS A 349 -13.38 13.11 30.32
N PRO A 350 -14.20 13.33 31.39
CA PRO A 350 -15.57 12.85 31.46
C PRO A 350 -16.39 13.23 30.26
N SER A 351 -17.08 12.27 29.63
CA SER A 351 -17.77 12.53 28.37
C SER A 351 -19.11 11.81 28.20
N VAL A 352 -19.39 10.74 28.94
CA VAL A 352 -20.63 9.96 28.82
C VAL A 352 -21.86 10.81 29.17
N ALA A 353 -21.85 11.53 30.28
CA ALA A 353 -22.98 12.37 30.67
C ALA A 353 -23.31 13.43 29.63
N LYS A 354 -22.31 14.17 29.15
CA LYS A 354 -22.45 15.15 28.08
C LYS A 354 -22.99 14.52 26.79
N ARG A 355 -22.49 13.32 26.46
CA ARG A 355 -22.88 12.57 25.25
C ARG A 355 -24.33 12.10 25.28
N LEU A 356 -24.85 11.82 26.46
CA LEU A 356 -26.21 11.34 26.66
C LEU A 356 -27.20 12.45 27.07
N GLY A 357 -26.73 13.68 27.30
CA GLY A 357 -27.52 14.78 27.79
C GLY A 357 -28.02 14.58 29.24
N LEU A 358 -27.16 13.96 30.08
CA LEU A 358 -27.40 13.69 31.47
C LEU A 358 -26.65 14.67 32.38
N GLU A 359 -27.09 14.76 33.63
CA GLU A 359 -26.36 15.50 34.68
C GLU A 359 -25.05 14.76 34.99
N GLY A 360 -23.94 15.47 34.89
CA GLY A 360 -22.58 14.91 35.10
C GLY A 360 -21.86 15.46 36.34
N GLY A 361 -22.52 16.31 37.14
CA GLY A 361 -21.89 16.95 38.28
C GLY A 361 -21.56 16.01 39.43
N VAL A 362 -22.35 14.94 39.61
CA VAL A 362 -22.13 13.88 40.60
C VAL A 362 -21.94 12.55 39.87
N GLY A 363 -21.01 11.71 40.32
CA GLY A 363 -20.71 10.47 39.63
C GLY A 363 -19.70 9.58 40.38
N LEU A 364 -19.06 8.67 39.62
CA LEU A 364 -18.10 7.67 40.09
C LEU A 364 -17.04 8.26 41.03
N ALA A 365 -16.49 9.44 40.69
CA ALA A 365 -15.49 10.11 41.52
C ALA A 365 -15.96 10.36 42.95
N HIS A 366 -17.23 10.71 43.15
CA HIS A 366 -17.82 10.91 44.48
C HIS A 366 -18.02 9.58 45.25
N VAL A 367 -18.42 8.51 44.54
CA VAL A 367 -18.54 7.18 45.12
C VAL A 367 -17.17 6.68 45.59
N LEU A 368 -16.14 6.80 44.73
CA LEU A 368 -14.79 6.35 45.07
C LEU A 368 -14.14 7.16 46.20
N SER A 369 -14.60 8.39 46.42
CA SER A 369 -14.16 9.28 47.50
C SER A 369 -15.06 9.19 48.75
N ASN A 370 -16.01 8.23 48.83
CA ASN A 370 -16.99 8.08 49.89
C ASN A 370 -17.87 9.33 50.16
N GLN A 371 -18.12 10.13 49.14
CA GLN A 371 -18.92 11.38 49.21
C GLN A 371 -20.38 11.17 48.77
N ALA A 372 -20.66 10.08 48.06
CA ALA A 372 -22.01 9.74 47.59
C ALA A 372 -22.19 8.20 47.56
N SER A 373 -23.42 7.74 47.69
CA SER A 373 -23.73 6.32 47.49
C SER A 373 -23.92 6.01 45.99
N VAL A 374 -23.77 4.76 45.61
CA VAL A 374 -24.02 4.29 44.21
C VAL A 374 -25.45 4.65 43.78
N LYS A 375 -26.42 4.57 44.69
CA LYS A 375 -27.83 4.87 44.39
C LYS A 375 -28.07 6.35 44.06
N ASP A 376 -27.26 7.24 44.61
CA ASP A 376 -27.40 8.70 44.40
C ASP A 376 -26.83 9.15 43.07
N VAL A 377 -25.91 8.36 42.48
CA VAL A 377 -25.18 8.76 41.25
C VAL A 377 -25.65 8.03 39.98
N VAL A 378 -26.23 6.83 40.12
CA VAL A 378 -26.72 6.03 39.00
C VAL A 378 -28.01 6.61 38.45
N GLN A 379 -28.04 6.92 37.16
CA GLN A 379 -29.17 7.52 36.48
C GLN A 379 -29.79 6.52 35.48
N ARG A 380 -31.13 6.47 35.43
CA ARG A 380 -31.83 5.73 34.36
C ARG A 380 -31.81 6.52 33.07
N TYR A 381 -31.60 5.82 31.98
CA TYR A 381 -31.57 6.43 30.66
C TYR A 381 -32.44 5.66 29.65
N TRP A 382 -33.30 6.34 28.91
CA TRP A 382 -34.13 5.86 27.81
C TRP A 382 -35.04 4.65 28.17
N LYS A 383 -34.46 3.52 28.62
CA LYS A 383 -35.21 2.31 29.05
C LYS A 383 -34.96 2.03 30.52
N PRO A 384 -35.91 1.35 31.21
CA PRO A 384 -35.77 1.06 32.65
C PRO A 384 -34.60 0.13 32.99
N ASN A 385 -34.12 -0.65 32.01
CA ASN A 385 -33.01 -1.59 32.14
C ASN A 385 -31.65 -1.00 31.70
N LEU A 386 -31.56 0.28 31.36
CA LEU A 386 -30.30 0.97 31.07
C LEU A 386 -29.98 2.01 32.14
N HIS A 387 -28.89 1.76 32.83
CA HIS A 387 -28.37 2.61 33.87
C HIS A 387 -27.02 3.19 33.49
N ILE A 388 -26.81 4.45 33.82
CA ILE A 388 -25.57 5.20 33.52
C ILE A 388 -25.00 5.69 34.83
N MET A 389 -23.72 5.43 35.08
CA MET A 389 -22.94 6.02 36.14
C MET A 389 -21.98 7.05 35.53
N PRO A 390 -22.27 8.34 35.62
CA PRO A 390 -21.37 9.40 35.15
C PRO A 390 -20.04 9.38 35.91
N ALA A 391 -19.00 9.95 35.34
CA ALA A 391 -17.70 10.07 36.03
C ALA A 391 -17.73 11.03 37.22
N GLY A 392 -18.56 12.08 37.18
CA GLY A 392 -18.49 13.21 38.11
C GLY A 392 -17.46 14.25 37.69
N PRO A 393 -16.91 15.03 38.63
CA PRO A 393 -15.92 16.04 38.34
C PRO A 393 -14.58 15.43 37.90
N ARG A 394 -13.80 16.22 37.17
CA ARG A 394 -12.44 15.82 36.75
C ARG A 394 -11.53 15.64 37.95
N ILE A 395 -10.77 14.51 37.93
CA ILE A 395 -9.84 14.17 39.00
C ILE A 395 -8.42 14.06 38.42
N GLN A 396 -7.44 14.70 39.09
CA GLN A 396 -6.03 14.62 38.65
C GLN A 396 -5.41 13.25 38.93
N ASN A 397 -5.69 12.64 40.07
CA ASN A 397 -5.16 11.34 40.51
C ASN A 397 -6.14 10.20 40.19
N ALA A 398 -6.73 10.20 39.01
CA ALA A 398 -7.77 9.25 38.59
C ALA A 398 -7.37 7.79 38.79
N SER A 399 -6.16 7.39 38.41
CA SER A 399 -5.71 5.98 38.50
C SER A 399 -5.66 5.47 39.95
N VAL A 400 -5.37 6.31 40.93
CA VAL A 400 -5.38 5.88 42.34
C VAL A 400 -6.80 5.51 42.78
N LEU A 401 -7.80 6.30 42.41
CA LEU A 401 -9.20 6.01 42.71
C LEU A 401 -9.72 4.81 41.93
N LEU A 402 -9.38 4.71 40.65
CA LEU A 402 -9.84 3.61 39.80
C LEU A 402 -9.22 2.25 40.19
N ASN A 403 -8.03 2.24 40.82
CA ASN A 403 -7.39 1.05 41.38
C ASN A 403 -7.72 0.80 42.86
N SER A 404 -8.65 1.56 43.42
CA SER A 404 -9.02 1.42 44.84
C SER A 404 -9.85 0.16 45.09
N ARG A 405 -9.81 -0.33 46.34
CA ARG A 405 -10.68 -1.42 46.79
C ARG A 405 -12.16 -1.12 46.59
N ILE A 406 -12.58 0.15 46.73
CA ILE A 406 -13.95 0.57 46.50
C ILE A 406 -14.38 0.34 45.04
N MET A 407 -13.52 0.65 44.10
CA MET A 407 -13.80 0.40 42.68
C MET A 407 -13.91 -1.09 42.36
N HIS A 408 -13.03 -1.91 42.93
CA HIS A 408 -13.08 -3.36 42.75
C HIS A 408 -14.39 -3.95 43.30
N GLU A 409 -14.80 -3.53 44.49
CA GLU A 409 -16.07 -3.96 45.12
C GLU A 409 -17.28 -3.50 44.29
N LEU A 410 -17.26 -2.25 43.81
CA LEU A 410 -18.30 -1.70 42.96
C LEU A 410 -18.47 -2.53 41.68
N VAL A 411 -17.37 -2.84 40.99
CA VAL A 411 -17.40 -3.65 39.78
C VAL A 411 -17.91 -5.06 40.04
N HIS A 412 -17.41 -5.69 41.13
CA HIS A 412 -17.86 -7.03 41.52
C HIS A 412 -19.37 -7.07 41.80
N GLN A 413 -19.90 -6.09 42.56
CA GLN A 413 -21.33 -5.99 42.81
C GLN A 413 -22.13 -5.71 41.52
N ALA A 414 -21.59 -4.89 40.64
CA ALA A 414 -22.24 -4.55 39.37
C ALA A 414 -22.42 -5.78 38.47
N VAL A 415 -21.39 -6.63 38.31
CA VAL A 415 -21.48 -7.85 37.47
C VAL A 415 -22.43 -8.91 38.05
N GLN A 416 -22.73 -8.86 39.37
CA GLN A 416 -23.73 -9.72 39.99
C GLN A 416 -25.17 -9.22 39.76
N GLN A 417 -25.35 -7.92 39.47
CA GLN A 417 -26.67 -7.30 39.33
C GLN A 417 -27.11 -7.06 37.88
N TYR A 418 -26.16 -6.85 36.94
CA TYR A 418 -26.41 -6.53 35.57
C TYR A 418 -25.97 -7.66 34.62
N ASP A 419 -26.67 -7.83 33.50
CA ASP A 419 -26.26 -8.77 32.47
C ASP A 419 -25.00 -8.27 31.74
N TYR A 420 -24.86 -6.94 31.64
CA TYR A 420 -23.68 -6.29 31.06
C TYR A 420 -23.27 -5.07 31.88
N VAL A 421 -21.99 -5.02 32.22
CA VAL A 421 -21.32 -3.83 32.76
C VAL A 421 -20.32 -3.35 31.69
N ILE A 422 -20.50 -2.13 31.20
CA ILE A 422 -19.61 -1.51 30.21
C ILE A 422 -18.84 -0.41 30.94
N ILE A 423 -17.51 -0.46 30.86
CA ILE A 423 -16.64 0.58 31.41
C ILE A 423 -16.02 1.36 30.25
N ASP A 424 -16.36 2.64 30.11
CA ASP A 424 -15.72 3.59 29.21
C ASP A 424 -14.48 4.16 29.87
N THR A 425 -13.27 3.86 29.37
CA THR A 425 -11.99 4.20 30.02
C THR A 425 -11.24 5.29 29.26
N THR A 426 -10.14 5.78 29.79
CA THR A 426 -9.16 6.62 29.09
C THR A 426 -8.50 5.86 27.94
N PRO A 427 -8.02 6.56 26.89
CA PRO A 427 -7.15 5.94 25.87
C PRO A 427 -5.85 5.40 26.49
N MET A 428 -5.35 4.27 25.99
CA MET A 428 -4.14 3.63 26.53
C MET A 428 -2.87 4.49 26.40
N SER A 429 -2.81 5.39 25.43
CA SER A 429 -1.72 6.39 25.35
C SER A 429 -1.69 7.38 26.51
N VAL A 430 -2.74 7.44 27.32
CA VAL A 430 -2.90 8.37 28.46
C VAL A 430 -2.75 7.66 29.80
N ALA A 431 -3.36 6.47 29.94
CA ALA A 431 -3.31 5.67 31.17
C ALA A 431 -3.70 4.22 30.91
N ASN A 432 -3.18 3.30 31.73
CA ASN A 432 -3.41 1.85 31.61
C ASN A 432 -4.64 1.37 32.41
N ASP A 433 -5.56 2.28 32.73
CA ASP A 433 -6.76 1.96 33.51
C ASP A 433 -7.59 0.85 32.84
N ALA A 434 -7.60 0.81 31.49
CA ALA A 434 -8.28 -0.22 30.70
C ALA A 434 -7.70 -1.63 30.91
N ALA A 435 -6.40 -1.76 31.11
CA ALA A 435 -5.77 -3.05 31.34
C ALA A 435 -6.17 -3.60 32.72
N VAL A 436 -6.21 -2.74 33.73
CA VAL A 436 -6.63 -3.13 35.09
C VAL A 436 -8.08 -3.66 35.10
N PHE A 437 -9.02 -2.93 34.48
CA PHE A 437 -10.40 -3.40 34.38
C PHE A 437 -10.54 -4.62 33.46
N GLY A 438 -9.72 -4.74 32.41
CA GLY A 438 -9.72 -5.89 31.53
C GLY A 438 -9.33 -7.19 32.21
N GLN A 439 -8.39 -7.14 33.18
CA GLN A 439 -8.04 -8.28 34.04
C GLN A 439 -9.15 -8.66 35.03
N MET A 440 -9.89 -7.67 35.52
CA MET A 440 -11.03 -7.90 36.41
C MET A 440 -12.20 -8.56 35.68
N GLY A 441 -12.39 -8.24 34.41
CA GLY A 441 -13.56 -8.65 33.63
C GLY A 441 -13.27 -9.68 32.53
N ASN A 442 -14.09 -9.64 31.49
CA ASN A 442 -14.00 -10.55 30.36
C ASN A 442 -12.93 -10.13 29.33
N GLY A 443 -12.50 -8.85 29.38
CA GLY A 443 -11.48 -8.30 28.52
C GLY A 443 -11.83 -6.94 27.95
N VAL A 444 -11.05 -6.53 26.96
CA VAL A 444 -11.06 -5.19 26.36
C VAL A 444 -11.57 -5.22 24.93
N VAL A 445 -12.42 -4.28 24.57
CA VAL A 445 -12.76 -3.95 23.19
C VAL A 445 -11.96 -2.70 22.79
N MET A 446 -11.11 -2.84 21.77
CA MET A 446 -10.23 -1.78 21.29
C MET A 446 -10.90 -0.99 20.17
N ILE A 447 -11.13 0.29 20.39
CA ILE A 447 -11.63 1.19 19.36
C ILE A 447 -10.47 1.74 18.55
N SER A 448 -10.56 1.63 17.23
CA SER A 448 -9.62 2.23 16.30
C SER A 448 -10.36 2.95 15.19
N ALA A 449 -9.89 4.13 14.78
CA ALA A 449 -10.61 4.99 13.85
C ALA A 449 -9.81 5.28 12.59
N ARG A 450 -10.49 5.13 11.45
CA ARG A 450 -9.90 5.41 10.14
C ARG A 450 -9.40 6.85 10.05
N GLY A 451 -8.16 7.05 9.60
CA GLY A 451 -7.54 8.36 9.42
C GLY A 451 -7.19 9.10 10.71
N VAL A 452 -7.49 8.51 11.86
CA VAL A 452 -7.20 9.07 13.20
C VAL A 452 -6.13 8.24 13.88
N THR A 453 -6.36 6.94 14.09
CA THR A 453 -5.45 6.01 14.76
C THR A 453 -4.11 5.89 14.05
N TYR A 454 -3.01 6.07 14.78
CA TYR A 454 -1.67 5.75 14.30
C TYR A 454 -1.39 4.26 14.44
N LYS A 455 -0.86 3.64 13.40
CA LYS A 455 -0.52 2.19 13.39
C LYS A 455 0.45 1.82 14.53
N SER A 456 1.42 2.68 14.81
CA SER A 456 2.38 2.47 15.91
C SER A 456 1.72 2.53 17.29
N ALA A 457 0.80 3.47 17.52
CA ALA A 457 0.09 3.60 18.79
C ALA A 457 -0.82 2.40 19.03
N LEU A 458 -1.55 1.94 18.00
CA LEU A 458 -2.39 0.75 18.13
C LEU A 458 -1.54 -0.50 18.41
N ARG A 459 -0.43 -0.69 17.70
CA ARG A 459 0.49 -1.82 17.94
C ARG A 459 1.04 -1.78 19.37
N GLY A 460 1.45 -0.61 19.88
CA GLY A 460 1.90 -0.44 21.24
C GLY A 460 0.84 -0.85 22.25
N ALA A 461 -0.40 -0.35 22.10
CA ALA A 461 -1.51 -0.68 22.99
C ALA A 461 -1.87 -2.18 22.98
N VAL A 462 -1.85 -2.81 21.80
CA VAL A 462 -2.13 -4.25 21.66
C VAL A 462 -1.04 -5.09 22.32
N ASN A 463 0.23 -4.74 22.12
CA ASN A 463 1.35 -5.43 22.76
C ASN A 463 1.29 -5.28 24.29
N GLU A 464 0.98 -4.08 24.79
CA GLU A 464 0.83 -3.84 26.21
C GLU A 464 -0.29 -4.68 26.85
N LEU A 465 -1.47 -4.79 26.19
CA LEU A 465 -2.53 -5.69 26.66
C LEU A 465 -2.08 -7.15 26.66
N ARG A 466 -1.32 -7.56 25.66
CA ARG A 466 -0.78 -8.93 25.54
C ARG A 466 0.26 -9.21 26.62
N ASP A 467 1.17 -8.27 26.87
CA ASP A 467 2.22 -8.40 27.88
C ASP A 467 1.64 -8.47 29.31
N LEU A 468 0.46 -7.89 29.51
CA LEU A 468 -0.29 -7.93 30.77
C LEU A 468 -1.31 -9.09 30.84
N ASP A 469 -1.32 -10.01 29.88
CA ASP A 469 -2.28 -11.12 29.78
C ASP A 469 -3.76 -10.67 29.84
N VAL A 470 -4.06 -9.48 29.30
CA VAL A 470 -5.43 -8.95 29.22
C VAL A 470 -6.12 -9.44 27.96
N PRO A 471 -7.27 -10.14 28.06
CA PRO A 471 -7.98 -10.62 26.89
C PRO A 471 -8.47 -9.48 25.99
N LEU A 472 -8.14 -9.53 24.69
CA LEU A 472 -8.69 -8.63 23.68
C LEU A 472 -9.91 -9.28 23.06
N LEU A 473 -11.11 -8.77 23.38
CA LEU A 473 -12.39 -9.29 22.90
C LEU A 473 -12.61 -9.00 21.40
N GLY A 474 -11.95 -7.97 20.90
CA GLY A 474 -11.97 -7.60 19.50
C GLY A 474 -11.79 -6.11 19.25
N TYR A 475 -11.76 -5.77 17.98
CA TYR A 475 -11.62 -4.40 17.50
C TYR A 475 -12.93 -3.83 16.99
N VAL A 476 -13.16 -2.55 17.25
CA VAL A 476 -14.19 -1.78 16.55
C VAL A 476 -13.51 -0.81 15.60
N PHE A 477 -13.70 -1.01 14.30
CA PHE A 477 -13.19 -0.11 13.28
C PHE A 477 -14.18 1.02 13.04
N ASN A 478 -13.90 2.17 13.63
CA ASN A 478 -14.75 3.35 13.62
C ASN A 478 -14.40 4.30 12.45
N LEU A 479 -15.32 5.20 12.08
CA LEU A 479 -15.20 6.14 10.97
C LEU A 479 -14.91 5.45 9.63
N ALA A 480 -15.41 4.23 9.46
CA ALA A 480 -15.24 3.44 8.25
C ALA A 480 -15.85 4.13 7.02
N ASP A 481 -15.28 3.92 5.82
CA ASP A 481 -15.82 4.42 4.57
C ASP A 481 -16.69 3.35 3.91
N GLU A 482 -17.99 3.61 3.76
CA GLU A 482 -18.94 2.67 3.15
C GLU A 482 -18.53 2.19 1.75
N LYS A 483 -17.87 3.05 0.97
CA LYS A 483 -17.51 2.74 -0.42
C LYS A 483 -16.27 1.85 -0.53
N ARG A 484 -15.36 1.94 0.41
CA ARG A 484 -14.05 1.30 0.35
C ARG A 484 -14.03 -0.10 0.97
N ASN A 485 -14.94 -0.36 1.91
CA ASN A 485 -15.02 -1.66 2.60
C ASN A 485 -15.85 -2.73 1.84
N ARG A 486 -16.37 -2.43 0.65
CA ARG A 486 -17.15 -3.39 -0.17
C ARG A 486 -16.37 -4.61 -0.65
N GLY A 487 -15.04 -4.63 -0.50
CA GLY A 487 -14.16 -5.73 -0.93
C GLY A 487 -13.87 -6.78 0.14
N TYR A 488 -14.22 -6.54 1.38
CA TYR A 488 -14.03 -7.49 2.48
C TYR A 488 -15.27 -8.39 2.62
N GLY A 489 -15.22 -9.53 1.95
CA GLY A 489 -16.08 -10.72 2.04
C GLY A 489 -17.48 -10.51 2.54
N ASN A 490 -18.49 -10.98 1.81
CA ASN A 490 -19.90 -11.29 2.17
C ASN A 490 -20.62 -10.58 3.36
N TYR A 491 -19.92 -9.86 4.24
CA TYR A 491 -20.53 -9.13 5.36
C TYR A 491 -21.36 -7.91 4.95
N TYR A 492 -21.11 -7.34 3.75
CA TYR A 492 -21.82 -6.15 3.26
C TYR A 492 -22.93 -6.42 2.22
N TYR A 493 -23.17 -7.69 1.84
CA TYR A 493 -24.14 -7.99 0.77
C TYR A 493 -25.61 -7.73 1.17
N TYR A 494 -25.91 -7.70 2.47
CA TYR A 494 -27.28 -7.43 2.95
C TYR A 494 -27.69 -5.94 2.96
N GLY A 495 -26.76 -4.99 3.05
CA GLY A 495 -27.08 -3.54 3.04
C GLY A 495 -27.51 -3.02 1.66
N SER A 496 -27.17 -3.71 0.58
CA SER A 496 -27.52 -3.35 -0.80
C SER A 496 -28.97 -3.70 -1.16
N TYR A 497 -29.56 -4.71 -0.52
CA TYR A 497 -30.94 -5.13 -0.77
C TYR A 497 -31.94 -4.10 -0.21
N TYR A 498 -31.68 -3.50 0.94
CA TYR A 498 -32.57 -2.48 1.53
C TYR A 498 -32.53 -1.13 0.80
N LYS A 499 -31.45 -0.78 0.11
CA LYS A 499 -31.38 0.45 -0.70
C LYS A 499 -32.17 0.36 -2.02
N GLY A 500 -32.49 -0.84 -2.49
CA GLY A 500 -33.21 -1.08 -3.75
C GLY A 500 -34.72 -0.92 -3.64
N GLU A 501 -35.32 -1.21 -2.51
CA GLU A 501 -36.76 -1.31 -2.38
C GLU A 501 -37.40 -0.11 -1.65
N TYR A 502 -36.78 0.43 -0.62
CA TYR A 502 -37.32 1.58 0.14
C TYR A 502 -36.79 2.96 -0.32
N GLY A 503 -35.64 3.03 -0.99
CA GLY A 503 -35.09 4.29 -1.50
C GLY A 503 -35.75 4.85 -2.78
N LYS A 504 -36.62 4.06 -3.43
CA LYS A 504 -37.33 4.50 -4.65
C LYS A 504 -38.64 5.23 -4.38
N GLU A 505 -39.23 5.09 -3.20
CA GLU A 505 -40.50 5.77 -2.90
C GLU A 505 -40.29 7.23 -2.45
N ASP A 506 -39.25 7.55 -1.69
CA ASP A 506 -39.00 8.91 -1.23
C ASP A 506 -38.49 9.84 -2.35
N SER A 507 -37.70 9.31 -3.28
CA SER A 507 -37.24 10.10 -4.44
C SER A 507 -38.35 10.42 -5.45
N LYS A 508 -39.43 9.63 -5.51
CA LYS A 508 -40.61 9.90 -6.35
C LYS A 508 -41.55 10.93 -5.71
N LYS A 509 -41.66 10.96 -4.37
CA LYS A 509 -42.47 11.97 -3.65
C LYS A 509 -41.83 13.37 -3.71
N ASP A 510 -40.52 13.46 -3.58
CA ASP A 510 -39.81 14.74 -3.69
C ASP A 510 -39.77 15.32 -5.13
N ARG A 511 -39.66 14.45 -6.15
CA ARG A 511 -39.80 14.90 -7.55
C ARG A 511 -41.20 15.35 -7.91
N LYS A 512 -42.27 14.78 -7.33
CA LYS A 512 -43.65 15.23 -7.52
C LYS A 512 -43.90 16.57 -6.81
N ARG A 513 -43.38 16.79 -5.60
CA ARG A 513 -43.51 18.07 -4.88
C ARG A 513 -42.76 19.22 -5.59
N ARG A 514 -41.58 18.98 -6.17
CA ARG A 514 -40.86 20.00 -6.94
C ARG A 514 -41.46 20.31 -8.30
N ARG A 515 -42.24 19.41 -8.92
CA ARG A 515 -42.97 19.67 -10.17
C ARG A 515 -44.28 20.43 -9.94
N SER A 516 -44.95 20.26 -8.80
CA SER A 516 -46.16 21.03 -8.47
C SER A 516 -45.86 22.49 -8.11
N HIS A 517 -44.68 22.78 -7.51
CA HIS A 517 -44.26 24.17 -7.21
C HIS A 517 -43.74 24.95 -8.43
N ARG A 518 -43.45 24.30 -9.56
CA ARG A 518 -43.01 24.94 -10.81
C ARG A 518 -44.12 25.21 -11.81
N ARG A 519 -45.36 24.75 -11.55
CA ARG A 519 -46.55 25.01 -12.40
C ARG A 519 -47.53 26.05 -11.81
N GLY A 520 -47.15 26.69 -10.73
CA GLY A 520 -47.94 27.72 -10.05
C GLY A 520 -47.27 29.12 -9.99
N LYS A 521 -46.35 29.39 -10.92
CA LYS A 521 -45.85 30.76 -11.18
C LYS A 521 -45.94 31.03 -12.67
#